data_ff662dcf4516165d7c23332f9a99aaa0
#
_entry.id   ff662dcf4516165d7c23332f9a99aaa0
#
_cell.length_a   1.000
_cell.length_b   1.000
_cell.length_c   1.000
_cell.angle_alpha   90.00
_cell.angle_beta   90.00
_cell.angle_gamma   90.00
#
_symmetry.space_group_name_H-M   'P 1'
#
loop_
_entity.id
_entity.type
_entity.pdbx_description
1 polymer ?
#
loop_
_entity_poly.entity_id
_entity_poly.type
_entity_poly.pdbx_seq_one_letter_code
_entity_poly.pdbx_strand_id
1 'polypeptide(L)'
;MTQTIESYQFTPHMLAPAQRLPGVSAFMRIRNGADFLEASIRTHIAFYDEIVAVHNQCTDATPEILARLAQEFGPKLRVFHYLPHVSPPGSEGHANTPGDAPASMVTYSNFALAMTRHQWAVKLDDDHLAIPDAVARMVGDIRSGRADDSVMHCFSGLNLVRDRQGALHVPAASAVSGKGDIGYFRVTEQTRFTHDPRFERFARGDFPRHFAGWFYWHLKFLKAGGGFANYDLADNPNSRYARRQARLQAGALWGLEAARKALVPGPVRRARALLDSKERLAIARDLALGLAFPQPTLVEALDATAPGWRDWLERAQ
;
A
#
# COMPACT_ATOMS: atom_id res chain seq x y z
N MET A 1 21.59 -4.97 9.91
CA MET A 1 22.15 -5.90 8.89
C MET A 1 20.99 -6.50 8.10
N THR A 2 21.10 -6.59 6.77
CA THR A 2 20.12 -7.27 5.91
C THR A 2 20.27 -8.79 6.04
N GLN A 3 19.15 -9.48 6.26
CA GLN A 3 19.11 -10.94 6.29
C GLN A 3 18.74 -11.48 4.90
N THR A 4 19.52 -12.41 4.36
CA THR A 4 19.27 -13.06 3.07
C THR A 4 18.43 -14.32 3.24
N ILE A 5 17.43 -14.51 2.40
CA ILE A 5 16.47 -15.62 2.41
C ILE A 5 16.55 -16.35 1.07
N GLU A 6 17.14 -17.52 1.07
CA GLU A 6 17.32 -18.36 -0.14
C GLU A 6 16.09 -19.18 -0.49
N SER A 7 15.32 -19.58 0.52
CA SER A 7 14.07 -20.33 0.38
C SER A 7 13.19 -20.11 1.60
N TYR A 8 11.88 -20.27 1.44
CA TYR A 8 10.92 -20.15 2.53
C TYR A 8 9.70 -21.03 2.29
N GLN A 9 9.24 -21.68 3.34
CA GLN A 9 7.97 -22.40 3.37
C GLN A 9 7.06 -21.76 4.40
N PHE A 10 5.92 -21.31 3.97
CA PHE A 10 4.93 -20.68 4.84
C PHE A 10 3.95 -21.71 5.41
N THR A 11 3.69 -21.62 6.71
CA THR A 11 2.56 -22.29 7.35
C THR A 11 1.72 -21.27 8.11
N PRO A 12 0.38 -21.40 8.15
CA PRO A 12 -0.48 -20.46 8.88
C PRO A 12 -0.12 -20.28 10.34
N HIS A 13 0.39 -21.34 11.00
CA HIS A 13 0.81 -21.30 12.40
C HIS A 13 1.90 -20.24 12.70
N MET A 14 2.69 -19.84 11.70
CA MET A 14 3.67 -18.76 11.84
C MET A 14 3.01 -17.39 12.13
N LEU A 15 1.70 -17.29 11.95
CA LEU A 15 0.90 -16.10 12.26
C LEU A 15 0.11 -16.22 13.57
N ALA A 16 0.38 -17.26 14.37
CA ALA A 16 -0.37 -17.52 15.60
C ALA A 16 -0.37 -16.31 16.56
N PRO A 17 -1.54 -15.84 17.04
CA PRO A 17 -1.64 -14.63 17.86
C PRO A 17 -0.88 -14.70 19.19
N ALA A 18 -0.80 -15.88 19.79
CA ALA A 18 -0.19 -16.10 21.10
C ALA A 18 1.32 -15.75 21.16
N GLN A 19 1.98 -15.69 19.99
CA GLN A 19 3.42 -15.41 19.90
C GLN A 19 3.72 -13.93 19.60
N ARG A 20 2.67 -13.07 19.52
CA ARG A 20 2.81 -11.71 19.06
C ARG A 20 2.79 -10.68 20.18
N LEU A 21 3.68 -9.70 20.09
CA LEU A 21 3.80 -8.59 21.03
C LEU A 21 2.65 -7.59 20.84
N PRO A 22 2.21 -6.87 21.87
CA PRO A 22 1.36 -5.71 21.70
C PRO A 22 2.00 -4.68 20.77
N GLY A 23 1.22 -4.05 19.91
CA GLY A 23 1.70 -3.00 18.99
C GLY A 23 1.35 -3.24 17.53
N VAL A 24 1.99 -2.46 16.65
CA VAL A 24 1.71 -2.40 15.21
C VAL A 24 2.99 -2.57 14.41
N SER A 25 3.01 -3.58 13.54
CA SER A 25 4.06 -3.77 12.53
C SER A 25 3.57 -3.31 11.16
N ALA A 26 4.38 -2.54 10.44
CA ALA A 26 4.21 -2.41 9.00
C ALA A 26 5.07 -3.44 8.26
N PHE A 27 4.60 -3.96 7.13
CA PHE A 27 5.40 -4.80 6.24
C PHE A 27 5.35 -4.31 4.80
N MET A 28 6.49 -4.36 4.14
CA MET A 28 6.69 -3.89 2.77
C MET A 28 7.21 -5.02 1.89
N ARG A 29 6.74 -5.06 0.64
CA ARG A 29 7.28 -5.89 -0.43
C ARG A 29 7.75 -4.97 -1.52
N ILE A 30 9.04 -4.99 -1.80
CA ILE A 30 9.70 -3.95 -2.58
C ILE A 30 10.41 -4.58 -3.78
N ARG A 31 10.14 -4.02 -4.97
CA ARG A 31 10.92 -4.24 -6.18
C ARG A 31 11.08 -2.89 -6.88
N ASN A 32 12.32 -2.42 -7.00
CA ASN A 32 12.64 -1.14 -7.65
C ASN A 32 11.80 0.02 -7.07
N GLY A 33 12.01 0.29 -5.79
CA GLY A 33 11.29 1.33 -5.05
C GLY A 33 12.06 2.61 -4.81
N ALA A 34 13.28 2.76 -5.38
CA ALA A 34 14.21 3.81 -5.03
C ALA A 34 13.63 5.23 -5.08
N ASP A 35 12.69 5.50 -5.99
CA ASP A 35 12.09 6.83 -6.17
C ASP A 35 11.47 7.40 -4.88
N PHE A 36 10.69 6.59 -4.14
CA PHE A 36 9.93 7.09 -2.98
C PHE A 36 10.06 6.23 -1.72
N LEU A 37 10.85 5.17 -1.74
CA LEU A 37 11.03 4.27 -0.61
C LEU A 37 11.48 4.99 0.67
N GLU A 38 12.44 5.91 0.55
CA GLU A 38 12.93 6.68 1.69
C GLU A 38 11.84 7.59 2.26
N ALA A 39 11.07 8.27 1.40
CA ALA A 39 9.92 9.08 1.80
C ALA A 39 8.87 8.23 2.53
N SER A 40 8.53 7.06 1.96
CA SER A 40 7.55 6.16 2.58
C SER A 40 8.01 5.69 3.96
N ILE A 41 9.24 5.22 4.11
CA ILE A 41 9.75 4.76 5.41
C ILE A 41 9.82 5.92 6.41
N ARG A 42 10.43 7.06 6.06
CA ARG A 42 10.63 8.19 6.99
C ARG A 42 9.35 8.80 7.48
N THR A 43 8.33 8.89 6.63
CA THR A 43 7.05 9.48 7.02
C THR A 43 6.18 8.54 7.86
N HIS A 44 6.49 7.24 7.91
CA HIS A 44 5.71 6.25 8.65
C HIS A 44 6.41 5.69 9.89
N ILE A 45 7.75 5.58 9.91
CA ILE A 45 8.48 4.79 10.91
C ILE A 45 8.30 5.29 12.35
N ALA A 46 8.01 6.58 12.54
CA ALA A 46 7.76 7.14 13.86
C ALA A 46 6.53 6.53 14.54
N PHE A 47 5.53 6.15 13.77
CA PHE A 47 4.23 5.67 14.26
C PHE A 47 4.22 4.19 14.61
N TYR A 48 4.97 3.36 13.86
CA TYR A 48 4.97 1.90 14.04
C TYR A 48 6.01 1.42 15.04
N ASP A 49 5.78 0.25 15.62
CA ASP A 49 6.73 -0.41 16.51
C ASP A 49 7.86 -1.07 15.72
N GLU A 50 7.58 -1.48 14.47
CA GLU A 50 8.58 -1.88 13.48
C GLU A 50 8.07 -1.70 12.06
N ILE A 51 9.02 -1.59 11.11
CA ILE A 51 8.79 -1.79 9.68
C ILE A 51 9.64 -2.99 9.24
N VAL A 52 8.99 -3.98 8.63
CA VAL A 52 9.63 -5.13 7.97
C VAL A 52 9.69 -4.84 6.48
N ALA A 53 10.87 -4.56 5.95
CA ALA A 53 11.09 -4.27 4.54
C ALA A 53 11.70 -5.49 3.86
N VAL A 54 10.98 -6.09 2.92
CA VAL A 54 11.45 -7.25 2.15
C VAL A 54 11.61 -6.85 0.71
N HIS A 55 12.85 -6.87 0.19
CA HIS A 55 13.12 -6.55 -1.21
C HIS A 55 13.46 -7.80 -2.01
N ASN A 56 13.09 -7.77 -3.30
CA ASN A 56 13.27 -8.88 -4.23
C ASN A 56 13.66 -8.35 -5.61
N GLN A 57 14.76 -8.86 -6.17
CA GLN A 57 15.20 -8.59 -7.53
C GLN A 57 15.26 -7.10 -7.92
N CYS A 58 15.71 -6.26 -7.00
CA CYS A 58 15.91 -4.85 -7.29
C CYS A 58 17.14 -4.64 -8.17
N THR A 59 16.99 -3.78 -9.17
CA THR A 59 18.04 -3.36 -10.13
C THR A 59 18.35 -1.86 -10.01
N ASP A 60 17.68 -1.17 -9.07
CA ASP A 60 17.87 0.23 -8.72
C ASP A 60 18.54 0.36 -7.33
N ALA A 61 18.67 1.56 -6.81
CA ALA A 61 19.29 1.84 -5.52
C ALA A 61 18.46 1.41 -4.28
N THR A 62 17.42 0.60 -4.44
CA THR A 62 16.59 0.13 -3.31
C THR A 62 17.41 -0.57 -2.20
N PRO A 63 18.33 -1.51 -2.50
CA PRO A 63 19.10 -2.20 -1.47
C PRO A 63 20.01 -1.24 -0.66
N GLU A 64 20.63 -0.28 -1.32
CA GLU A 64 21.51 0.71 -0.70
C GLU A 64 20.73 1.67 0.21
N ILE A 65 19.55 2.13 -0.25
CA ILE A 65 18.64 2.96 0.55
C ILE A 65 18.20 2.20 1.80
N LEU A 66 17.79 0.95 1.67
CA LEU A 66 17.37 0.11 2.81
C LEU A 66 18.53 -0.13 3.79
N ALA A 67 19.74 -0.39 3.30
CA ALA A 67 20.90 -0.61 4.15
C ALA A 67 21.22 0.64 4.99
N ARG A 68 21.21 1.83 4.38
CA ARG A 68 21.43 3.11 5.05
C ARG A 68 20.34 3.41 6.08
N LEU A 69 19.07 3.24 5.72
CA LEU A 69 17.96 3.47 6.64
C LEU A 69 17.93 2.46 7.80
N ALA A 70 18.33 1.20 7.56
CA ALA A 70 18.45 0.21 8.62
C ALA A 70 19.55 0.53 9.63
N GLN A 71 20.65 1.15 9.20
CA GLN A 71 21.68 1.66 10.12
C GLN A 71 21.14 2.82 10.97
N GLU A 72 20.37 3.73 10.35
CA GLU A 72 19.82 4.90 11.02
C GLU A 72 18.73 4.54 12.04
N PHE A 73 17.76 3.69 11.64
CA PHE A 73 16.61 3.35 12.46
C PHE A 73 16.81 2.12 13.36
N GLY A 74 17.92 1.43 13.20
CA GLY A 74 18.29 0.29 14.03
C GLY A 74 17.23 -0.82 14.00
N PRO A 75 16.85 -1.39 15.16
CA PRO A 75 15.95 -2.53 15.24
C PRO A 75 14.52 -2.23 14.79
N LYS A 76 14.18 -0.95 14.61
CA LYS A 76 12.85 -0.52 14.18
C LYS A 76 12.61 -0.74 12.68
N LEU A 77 13.69 -0.79 11.86
CA LEU A 77 13.63 -1.14 10.45
C LEU A 77 14.38 -2.44 10.21
N ARG A 78 13.64 -3.52 9.97
CA ARG A 78 14.19 -4.84 9.69
C ARG A 78 14.15 -5.12 8.20
N VAL A 79 15.33 -5.41 7.62
CA VAL A 79 15.48 -5.58 6.17
C VAL A 79 15.80 -7.03 5.82
N PHE A 80 15.09 -7.56 4.82
CA PHE A 80 15.28 -8.89 4.29
C PHE A 80 15.47 -8.84 2.77
N HIS A 81 16.46 -9.58 2.29
CA HIS A 81 16.66 -9.81 0.86
C HIS A 81 16.12 -11.21 0.51
N TYR A 82 14.99 -11.26 -0.18
CA TYR A 82 14.34 -12.49 -0.63
C TYR A 82 14.88 -12.87 -2.00
N LEU A 83 15.64 -13.98 -2.10
CA LEU A 83 16.34 -14.37 -3.33
C LEU A 83 15.49 -15.07 -4.39
N PRO A 84 14.48 -15.94 -4.02
CA PRO A 84 13.72 -16.64 -5.06
C PRO A 84 13.12 -15.68 -6.08
N HIS A 85 13.14 -16.07 -7.36
CA HIS A 85 12.61 -15.25 -8.45
C HIS A 85 11.09 -15.16 -8.37
N VAL A 86 10.57 -13.99 -7.96
CA VAL A 86 9.12 -13.76 -7.83
C VAL A 86 8.60 -13.04 -9.08
N SER A 87 7.78 -13.74 -9.85
CA SER A 87 7.11 -13.17 -11.03
C SER A 87 6.06 -12.12 -10.63
N PRO A 88 5.95 -10.98 -11.36
CA PRO A 88 5.01 -9.93 -11.02
C PRO A 88 3.55 -10.38 -11.21
N PRO A 89 2.60 -9.85 -10.41
CA PRO A 89 1.19 -10.16 -10.54
C PRO A 89 0.66 -9.88 -11.96
N GLY A 90 -0.10 -10.83 -12.51
CA GLY A 90 -0.68 -10.72 -13.84
C GLY A 90 0.24 -11.18 -14.98
N SER A 91 1.48 -11.64 -14.69
CA SER A 91 2.34 -12.32 -15.64
C SER A 91 1.99 -13.80 -15.73
N GLU A 92 2.41 -14.44 -16.81
CA GLU A 92 2.28 -15.89 -16.99
C GLU A 92 3.07 -16.66 -15.91
N GLY A 93 4.27 -16.19 -15.59
CA GLY A 93 5.08 -16.74 -14.50
C GLY A 93 4.33 -16.75 -13.17
N HIS A 94 3.63 -15.65 -12.81
CA HIS A 94 2.79 -15.61 -11.62
C HIS A 94 1.62 -16.61 -11.69
N ALA A 95 0.94 -16.70 -12.82
CA ALA A 95 -0.22 -17.57 -12.98
C ALA A 95 0.14 -19.06 -12.86
N ASN A 96 1.32 -19.43 -13.36
CA ASN A 96 1.79 -20.82 -13.42
C ASN A 96 2.61 -21.26 -12.21
N THR A 97 3.03 -20.33 -11.33
CA THR A 97 3.79 -20.67 -10.12
C THR A 97 2.84 -21.17 -9.01
N PRO A 98 3.02 -22.39 -8.48
CA PRO A 98 2.23 -22.87 -7.35
C PRO A 98 2.29 -21.90 -6.17
N GLY A 99 1.15 -21.71 -5.48
CA GLY A 99 1.03 -20.71 -4.42
C GLY A 99 1.95 -20.94 -3.22
N ASP A 100 2.38 -22.16 -2.98
CA ASP A 100 3.28 -22.61 -1.91
C ASP A 100 4.76 -22.65 -2.32
N ALA A 101 5.06 -22.46 -3.61
CA ALA A 101 6.44 -22.44 -4.08
C ALA A 101 7.19 -21.23 -3.52
N PRO A 102 8.48 -21.32 -3.18
CA PRO A 102 9.30 -20.18 -2.73
C PRO A 102 9.28 -19.00 -3.73
N ALA A 103 9.21 -19.28 -5.04
CA ALA A 103 9.13 -18.28 -6.10
C ALA A 103 7.74 -17.65 -6.26
N SER A 104 6.75 -18.05 -5.46
CA SER A 104 5.39 -17.50 -5.51
C SER A 104 5.30 -16.12 -4.88
N MET A 105 4.55 -15.22 -5.52
CA MET A 105 4.15 -13.93 -4.93
C MET A 105 3.37 -14.13 -3.62
N VAL A 106 2.65 -15.23 -3.47
CA VAL A 106 1.91 -15.59 -2.26
C VAL A 106 2.87 -15.93 -1.12
N THR A 107 3.85 -16.80 -1.36
CA THR A 107 4.88 -17.17 -0.37
C THR A 107 5.72 -15.95 0.02
N TYR A 108 6.14 -15.13 -0.94
CA TYR A 108 6.84 -13.88 -0.70
C TYR A 108 6.04 -12.90 0.18
N SER A 109 4.74 -12.76 -0.09
CA SER A 109 3.84 -11.90 0.68
C SER A 109 3.63 -12.42 2.10
N ASN A 110 3.42 -13.72 2.24
CA ASN A 110 3.27 -14.37 3.54
C ASN A 110 4.58 -14.35 4.34
N PHE A 111 5.73 -14.44 3.68
CA PHE A 111 7.03 -14.23 4.33
C PHE A 111 7.10 -12.85 4.97
N ALA A 112 6.82 -11.78 4.19
CA ALA A 112 6.87 -10.42 4.71
C ALA A 112 5.93 -10.22 5.92
N LEU A 113 4.72 -10.77 5.86
CA LEU A 113 3.76 -10.75 6.97
C LEU A 113 4.23 -11.59 8.17
N ALA A 114 4.76 -12.78 7.94
CA ALA A 114 5.23 -13.68 9.02
C ALA A 114 6.44 -13.11 9.77
N MET A 115 7.26 -12.27 9.13
CA MET A 115 8.38 -11.60 9.79
C MET A 115 7.94 -10.47 10.72
N THR A 116 6.68 -10.05 10.70
CA THR A 116 6.13 -9.09 11.67
C THR A 116 5.99 -9.72 13.05
N ARG A 117 6.22 -8.93 14.12
CA ARG A 117 6.23 -9.42 15.50
C ARG A 117 5.03 -8.96 16.32
N HIS A 118 4.28 -7.97 15.86
CA HIS A 118 3.21 -7.36 16.65
C HIS A 118 1.83 -7.90 16.28
N GLN A 119 0.89 -7.73 17.20
CA GLN A 119 -0.48 -8.23 17.10
C GLN A 119 -1.26 -7.59 15.94
N TRP A 120 -0.94 -6.35 15.60
CA TRP A 120 -1.52 -5.66 14.47
C TRP A 120 -0.50 -5.53 13.35
N ALA A 121 -0.98 -5.70 12.13
CA ALA A 121 -0.16 -5.48 10.95
C ALA A 121 -0.85 -4.54 9.96
N VAL A 122 -0.03 -3.86 9.15
CA VAL A 122 -0.46 -3.05 8.03
C VAL A 122 0.52 -3.26 6.87
N LYS A 123 -0.03 -3.41 5.65
CA LYS A 123 0.79 -3.40 4.43
C LYS A 123 1.10 -1.95 4.08
N LEU A 124 2.39 -1.66 3.92
CA LEU A 124 2.90 -0.36 3.49
C LEU A 124 3.56 -0.55 2.12
N ASP A 125 3.22 0.29 1.15
CA ASP A 125 3.90 0.31 -0.15
C ASP A 125 5.01 1.38 -0.17
N ASP A 126 5.99 1.21 -1.05
CA ASP A 126 7.19 2.05 -1.16
C ASP A 126 6.93 3.44 -1.78
N ASP A 127 5.68 3.74 -2.08
CA ASP A 127 5.21 4.98 -2.71
C ASP A 127 4.05 5.65 -1.95
N HIS A 128 3.91 5.36 -0.65
CA HIS A 128 2.98 6.01 0.26
C HIS A 128 3.67 7.18 0.97
N LEU A 129 3.20 8.39 0.78
CA LEU A 129 3.56 9.54 1.59
C LEU A 129 2.50 9.72 2.68
N ALA A 130 2.87 9.55 3.94
CA ALA A 130 1.92 9.55 5.05
C ALA A 130 1.14 10.85 5.20
N ILE A 131 -0.09 10.73 5.69
CA ILE A 131 -0.83 11.80 6.35
C ILE A 131 -0.66 11.57 7.88
N PRO A 132 0.32 12.24 8.52
CA PRO A 132 0.79 11.91 9.87
C PRO A 132 -0.33 11.82 10.91
N ASP A 133 -1.24 12.79 10.93
CA ASP A 133 -2.33 12.85 11.89
C ASP A 133 -3.31 11.68 11.76
N ALA A 134 -3.55 11.20 10.53
CA ALA A 134 -4.43 10.06 10.30
C ALA A 134 -3.77 8.76 10.79
N VAL A 135 -2.49 8.56 10.47
CA VAL A 135 -1.71 7.41 10.93
C VAL A 135 -1.56 7.41 12.45
N ALA A 136 -1.21 8.57 13.03
CA ALA A 136 -1.05 8.72 14.49
C ALA A 136 -2.34 8.39 15.26
N ARG A 137 -3.49 8.89 14.79
CA ARG A 137 -4.80 8.57 15.40
C ARG A 137 -5.06 7.06 15.38
N MET A 138 -4.94 6.43 14.24
CA MET A 138 -5.25 5.00 14.11
C MET A 138 -4.34 4.14 14.99
N VAL A 139 -3.04 4.41 14.97
CA VAL A 139 -2.07 3.70 15.82
C VAL A 139 -2.32 4.00 17.30
N GLY A 140 -2.67 5.24 17.64
CA GLY A 140 -3.07 5.63 18.99
C GLY A 140 -4.32 4.90 19.47
N ASP A 141 -5.32 4.72 18.61
CA ASP A 141 -6.54 3.97 18.92
C ASP A 141 -6.25 2.47 19.12
N ILE A 142 -5.36 1.89 18.29
CA ILE A 142 -4.89 0.51 18.50
C ILE A 142 -4.20 0.36 19.85
N ARG A 143 -3.21 1.21 20.16
CA ARG A 143 -2.42 1.11 21.39
C ARG A 143 -3.23 1.34 22.65
N SER A 144 -4.27 2.17 22.59
CA SER A 144 -5.17 2.44 23.71
C SER A 144 -6.34 1.46 23.82
N GLY A 145 -6.46 0.47 22.94
CA GLY A 145 -7.57 -0.49 22.91
C GLY A 145 -8.91 0.11 22.46
N ARG A 146 -8.92 1.30 21.84
CA ARG A 146 -10.14 1.90 21.28
C ARG A 146 -10.47 1.36 19.88
N ALA A 147 -9.49 0.86 19.15
CA ALA A 147 -9.72 0.25 17.86
C ALA A 147 -10.44 -1.10 18.05
N ASP A 148 -11.53 -1.30 17.31
CA ASP A 148 -12.24 -2.59 17.28
C ASP A 148 -11.33 -3.65 16.63
N ASP A 149 -10.94 -4.66 17.39
CA ASP A 149 -10.04 -5.73 16.96
C ASP A 149 -10.73 -6.84 16.16
N SER A 150 -12.05 -6.78 16.05
CA SER A 150 -12.87 -7.70 15.24
C SER A 150 -13.07 -7.24 13.79
N VAL A 151 -12.53 -6.09 13.39
CA VAL A 151 -12.65 -5.55 12.03
C VAL A 151 -11.30 -5.25 11.40
N MET A 152 -11.25 -5.25 10.08
CA MET A 152 -10.13 -4.68 9.32
C MET A 152 -10.39 -3.19 9.07
N HIS A 153 -9.54 -2.32 9.62
CA HIS A 153 -9.62 -0.86 9.44
C HIS A 153 -9.00 -0.45 8.11
N CYS A 154 -9.81 -0.46 7.06
CA CYS A 154 -9.37 -0.12 5.70
C CYS A 154 -9.16 1.38 5.54
N PHE A 155 -8.13 1.76 4.81
CA PHE A 155 -7.83 3.15 4.49
C PHE A 155 -7.51 3.34 3.01
N SER A 156 -7.44 4.58 2.57
CA SER A 156 -7.18 4.92 1.18
C SER A 156 -6.19 6.07 1.07
N GLY A 157 -5.66 6.25 -0.14
CA GLY A 157 -4.88 7.39 -0.56
C GLY A 157 -5.36 7.97 -1.87
N LEU A 158 -5.05 9.25 -2.12
CA LEU A 158 -5.23 9.90 -3.41
C LEU A 158 -4.00 9.66 -4.28
N ASN A 159 -4.22 9.18 -5.51
CA ASN A 159 -3.16 9.07 -6.49
C ASN A 159 -2.78 10.45 -7.02
N LEU A 160 -1.47 10.69 -7.12
CA LEU A 160 -0.90 11.89 -7.71
C LEU A 160 -0.26 11.56 -9.06
N VAL A 161 -0.35 12.52 -9.98
CA VAL A 161 0.30 12.51 -11.30
C VAL A 161 0.75 13.92 -11.63
N ARG A 162 1.81 14.07 -12.45
CA ARG A 162 2.21 15.37 -13.02
C ARG A 162 1.65 15.52 -14.42
N ASP A 163 1.25 16.74 -14.75
CA ASP A 163 1.00 17.11 -16.14
C ASP A 163 2.31 17.43 -16.88
N ARG A 164 2.21 17.87 -18.13
CA ARG A 164 3.38 18.22 -18.96
C ARG A 164 4.12 19.46 -18.46
N GLN A 165 3.48 20.30 -17.67
CA GLN A 165 4.05 21.50 -17.04
C GLN A 165 4.64 21.19 -15.66
N GLY A 166 4.53 19.94 -15.17
CA GLY A 166 5.01 19.50 -13.86
C GLY A 166 4.03 19.76 -12.71
N ALA A 167 2.85 20.30 -12.96
CA ALA A 167 1.84 20.53 -11.94
C ALA A 167 1.19 19.22 -11.48
N LEU A 168 0.86 19.13 -10.18
CA LEU A 168 0.26 17.95 -9.57
C LEU A 168 -1.26 17.92 -9.79
N HIS A 169 -1.75 16.74 -10.12
CA HIS A 169 -3.15 16.44 -10.35
C HIS A 169 -3.55 15.09 -9.78
N VAL A 170 -4.85 14.86 -9.67
CA VAL A 170 -5.47 13.55 -9.39
C VAL A 170 -5.90 12.93 -10.71
N PRO A 171 -5.43 11.73 -11.09
CA PRO A 171 -5.82 11.10 -12.36
C PRO A 171 -7.27 10.59 -12.29
N ALA A 172 -8.15 11.09 -13.17
CA ALA A 172 -9.57 10.73 -13.20
C ALA A 172 -9.80 9.22 -13.34
N ALA A 173 -9.03 8.56 -14.20
CA ALA A 173 -9.15 7.11 -14.44
C ALA A 173 -8.75 6.24 -13.24
N SER A 174 -8.02 6.79 -12.27
CA SER A 174 -7.54 6.08 -11.09
C SER A 174 -7.28 7.06 -9.93
N ALA A 175 -8.30 7.77 -9.48
CA ALA A 175 -8.15 8.79 -8.44
C ALA A 175 -7.74 8.20 -7.07
N VAL A 176 -8.22 6.99 -6.76
CA VAL A 176 -8.11 6.39 -5.43
C VAL A 176 -7.23 5.14 -5.45
N SER A 177 -6.34 5.04 -4.49
CA SER A 177 -5.60 3.85 -4.08
C SER A 177 -6.17 3.29 -2.78
N GLY A 178 -6.06 1.95 -2.55
CA GLY A 178 -6.64 1.31 -1.37
C GLY A 178 -8.17 1.26 -1.43
N LYS A 179 -8.71 0.29 -2.17
CA LYS A 179 -10.17 0.12 -2.34
C LYS A 179 -10.77 -0.92 -1.40
N GLY A 180 -10.25 -0.99 -0.16
CA GLY A 180 -10.66 -1.95 0.86
C GLY A 180 -9.83 -3.23 0.88
N ASP A 181 -8.68 -3.21 0.24
CA ASP A 181 -7.66 -4.26 0.19
C ASP A 181 -6.42 -3.93 1.06
N ILE A 182 -6.34 -2.71 1.54
CA ILE A 182 -5.29 -2.23 2.46
C ILE A 182 -5.96 -1.78 3.76
N GLY A 183 -5.39 -2.15 4.89
CA GLY A 183 -5.90 -1.78 6.21
C GLY A 183 -5.04 -2.29 7.35
N TYR A 184 -5.34 -1.83 8.55
CA TYR A 184 -4.82 -2.40 9.79
C TYR A 184 -5.70 -3.59 10.19
N PHE A 185 -5.07 -4.68 10.56
CA PHE A 185 -5.78 -5.90 10.94
C PHE A 185 -5.05 -6.65 12.04
N ARG A 186 -5.81 -7.40 12.85
CA ARG A 186 -5.24 -8.36 13.80
C ARG A 186 -4.63 -9.52 13.02
N VAL A 187 -3.38 -9.83 13.34
CA VAL A 187 -2.70 -10.97 12.72
C VAL A 187 -3.19 -12.27 13.34
N THR A 188 -3.71 -13.15 12.52
CA THR A 188 -4.20 -14.50 12.88
C THR A 188 -3.80 -15.47 11.79
N GLU A 189 -3.91 -16.77 12.06
CA GLU A 189 -3.64 -17.81 11.07
C GLU A 189 -4.52 -17.72 9.81
N GLN A 190 -5.66 -17.00 9.90
CA GLN A 190 -6.57 -16.78 8.79
C GLN A 190 -6.19 -15.56 7.94
N THR A 191 -5.47 -14.57 8.52
CA THR A 191 -5.05 -13.35 7.82
C THR A 191 -3.77 -13.58 7.04
N ARG A 192 -3.88 -14.08 5.82
CA ARG A 192 -2.76 -14.45 4.96
C ARG A 192 -3.03 -14.18 3.50
N PHE A 193 -2.00 -14.24 2.69
CA PHE A 193 -2.15 -14.18 1.24
C PHE A 193 -2.45 -15.58 0.68
N THR A 194 -3.30 -15.64 -0.33
CA THR A 194 -3.71 -16.84 -1.06
C THR A 194 -3.55 -16.63 -2.55
N HIS A 195 -3.39 -17.72 -3.30
CA HIS A 195 -3.17 -17.68 -4.74
C HIS A 195 -4.46 -17.32 -5.51
N ASP A 196 -4.31 -16.43 -6.48
CA ASP A 196 -5.25 -16.16 -7.58
C ASP A 196 -4.38 -16.01 -8.85
N PRO A 197 -4.72 -16.61 -9.99
CA PRO A 197 -3.89 -16.52 -11.21
C PRO A 197 -3.61 -15.09 -11.69
N ARG A 198 -4.38 -14.10 -11.26
CA ARG A 198 -4.23 -12.69 -11.65
C ARG A 198 -3.42 -11.86 -10.66
N PHE A 199 -3.37 -12.28 -9.38
CA PHE A 199 -2.70 -11.56 -8.30
C PHE A 199 -2.73 -12.38 -7.00
N GLU A 200 -1.88 -12.07 -6.05
CA GLU A 200 -2.02 -12.55 -4.68
C GLU A 200 -3.23 -11.91 -4.00
N ARG A 201 -4.08 -12.72 -3.39
CA ARG A 201 -5.28 -12.26 -2.69
C ARG A 201 -5.07 -12.27 -1.19
N PHE A 202 -5.27 -11.14 -0.53
CA PHE A 202 -5.29 -11.11 0.94
C PHE A 202 -6.59 -11.71 1.47
N ALA A 203 -6.49 -12.82 2.18
CA ALA A 203 -7.55 -13.39 2.99
C ALA A 203 -7.49 -12.72 4.37
N ARG A 204 -8.58 -12.08 4.74
CA ARG A 204 -8.70 -11.33 6.01
C ARG A 204 -9.39 -12.15 7.12
N GLY A 205 -9.61 -13.45 6.90
CA GLY A 205 -10.47 -14.25 7.78
C GLY A 205 -11.92 -13.72 7.78
N ASP A 206 -12.55 -13.76 8.94
CA ASP A 206 -13.93 -13.31 9.12
C ASP A 206 -14.06 -11.81 9.44
N PHE A 207 -12.94 -11.06 9.45
CA PHE A 207 -12.96 -9.64 9.75
C PHE A 207 -13.78 -8.86 8.71
N PRO A 208 -14.89 -8.19 9.08
CA PRO A 208 -15.54 -7.22 8.23
C PRO A 208 -14.62 -6.03 7.99
N ARG A 209 -14.92 -5.25 6.94
CA ARG A 209 -14.12 -4.05 6.59
C ARG A 209 -14.83 -2.81 7.07
N HIS A 210 -14.08 -1.95 7.75
CA HIS A 210 -14.50 -0.62 8.15
C HIS A 210 -13.57 0.42 7.51
N PHE A 211 -14.11 1.51 6.99
CA PHE A 211 -13.29 2.59 6.43
C PHE A 211 -12.80 3.50 7.55
N ALA A 212 -11.50 3.55 7.76
CA ALA A 212 -10.85 4.31 8.82
C ALA A 212 -10.42 5.72 8.40
N GLY A 213 -10.22 5.97 7.10
CA GLY A 213 -9.85 7.30 6.63
C GLY A 213 -8.92 7.34 5.42
N TRP A 214 -8.48 8.55 5.10
CA TRP A 214 -7.48 8.85 4.09
C TRP A 214 -6.12 9.00 4.80
N PHE A 215 -5.15 8.12 4.46
CA PHE A 215 -3.93 7.96 5.26
C PHE A 215 -2.65 8.31 4.54
N TYR A 216 -2.71 8.44 3.20
CA TYR A 216 -1.52 8.71 2.41
C TYR A 216 -1.84 9.41 1.09
N TRP A 217 -0.84 10.12 0.58
CA TRP A 217 -0.74 10.51 -0.81
C TRP A 217 0.01 9.43 -1.57
N HIS A 218 -0.54 8.94 -2.67
CA HIS A 218 0.02 7.81 -3.39
C HIS A 218 0.86 8.29 -4.58
N LEU A 219 2.16 8.08 -4.48
CA LEU A 219 3.16 8.61 -5.40
C LEU A 219 3.45 7.69 -6.58
N LYS A 220 2.72 6.57 -6.72
CA LYS A 220 2.96 5.53 -7.73
C LYS A 220 3.16 6.07 -9.13
N PHE A 221 2.29 6.97 -9.58
CA PHE A 221 2.34 7.48 -10.94
C PHE A 221 3.32 8.64 -11.14
N LEU A 222 4.03 9.01 -10.09
CA LEU A 222 5.17 9.94 -10.13
C LEU A 222 6.51 9.20 -10.27
N LYS A 223 6.53 7.86 -10.10
CA LYS A 223 7.72 7.03 -10.31
C LYS A 223 8.16 7.04 -11.76
N ALA A 224 9.43 6.76 -12.00
CA ALA A 224 9.95 6.46 -13.33
C ALA A 224 9.09 5.40 -14.03
N GLY A 225 8.79 5.58 -15.31
CA GLY A 225 7.86 4.69 -16.04
C GLY A 225 6.40 4.74 -15.58
N GLY A 226 5.99 5.79 -14.83
CA GLY A 226 4.60 5.98 -14.40
C GLY A 226 4.10 4.90 -13.43
N GLY A 227 4.99 4.24 -12.71
CA GLY A 227 4.69 3.20 -11.74
C GLY A 227 4.29 1.85 -12.35
N PHE A 228 4.66 1.59 -13.59
CA PHE A 228 4.39 0.34 -14.30
C PHE A 228 5.65 -0.46 -14.67
N ALA A 229 6.83 0.02 -14.37
CA ALA A 229 8.10 -0.62 -14.74
C ALA A 229 8.24 -2.08 -14.26
N ASN A 230 7.62 -2.43 -13.13
CA ASN A 230 7.73 -3.77 -12.54
C ASN A 230 6.66 -4.77 -13.02
N TYR A 231 5.89 -4.48 -14.08
CA TYR A 231 4.78 -5.33 -14.52
C TYR A 231 5.00 -6.04 -15.86
N ASP A 232 6.22 -5.95 -16.43
CA ASP A 232 6.62 -6.60 -17.69
C ASP A 232 5.56 -6.40 -18.81
N LEU A 233 5.13 -5.15 -19.01
CA LEU A 233 4.00 -4.83 -19.89
C LEU A 233 4.30 -5.10 -21.37
N ALA A 234 5.57 -5.10 -21.77
CA ALA A 234 6.00 -5.44 -23.12
C ALA A 234 5.65 -6.91 -23.45
N ASP A 235 5.87 -7.79 -22.48
CA ASP A 235 5.59 -9.23 -22.62
C ASP A 235 4.12 -9.57 -22.38
N ASN A 236 3.35 -8.65 -21.74
CA ASN A 236 1.94 -8.86 -21.43
C ASN A 236 1.07 -7.63 -21.78
N PRO A 237 0.97 -7.24 -23.07
CA PRO A 237 0.29 -6.02 -23.50
C PRO A 237 -1.23 -6.04 -23.25
N ASN A 238 -1.82 -7.22 -23.09
CA ASN A 238 -3.26 -7.40 -22.82
C ASN A 238 -3.60 -7.52 -21.34
N SER A 239 -2.62 -7.33 -20.46
CA SER A 239 -2.83 -7.41 -19.02
C SER A 239 -3.76 -6.30 -18.51
N ARG A 240 -4.34 -6.51 -17.33
CA ARG A 240 -5.10 -5.46 -16.64
C ARG A 240 -4.24 -4.22 -16.36
N TYR A 241 -2.93 -4.40 -16.19
CA TYR A 241 -1.98 -3.32 -15.91
C TYR A 241 -1.69 -2.49 -17.15
N ALA A 242 -1.51 -3.12 -18.33
CA ALA A 242 -1.38 -2.42 -19.59
C ALA A 242 -2.65 -1.59 -19.90
N ARG A 243 -3.83 -2.17 -19.73
CA ARG A 243 -5.11 -1.45 -19.87
C ARG A 243 -5.27 -0.30 -18.88
N ARG A 244 -4.75 -0.44 -17.64
CA ARG A 244 -4.74 0.63 -16.66
C ARG A 244 -3.81 1.76 -17.05
N GLN A 245 -2.61 1.44 -17.54
CA GLN A 245 -1.64 2.43 -18.04
C GLN A 245 -2.25 3.24 -19.20
N ALA A 246 -2.81 2.57 -20.20
CA ALA A 246 -3.45 3.24 -21.33
C ALA A 246 -4.59 4.18 -20.89
N ARG A 247 -5.43 3.76 -19.95
CA ARG A 247 -6.50 4.62 -19.41
C ARG A 247 -5.96 5.82 -18.63
N LEU A 248 -4.85 5.69 -17.94
CA LEU A 248 -4.21 6.82 -17.25
C LEU A 248 -3.65 7.82 -18.24
N GLN A 249 -3.00 7.36 -19.32
CA GLN A 249 -2.43 8.22 -20.35
C GLN A 249 -3.50 9.00 -21.13
N ALA A 250 -4.67 8.36 -21.39
CA ALA A 250 -5.79 8.97 -22.10
C ALA A 250 -6.77 9.71 -21.18
N GLY A 251 -6.62 9.61 -19.86
CA GLY A 251 -7.59 10.11 -18.89
C GLY A 251 -7.45 11.61 -18.58
N ALA A 252 -8.55 12.20 -18.13
CA ALA A 252 -8.56 13.57 -17.63
C ALA A 252 -7.77 13.70 -16.31
N LEU A 253 -7.25 14.88 -16.07
CA LEU A 253 -6.58 15.30 -14.85
C LEU A 253 -7.50 16.19 -14.04
N TRP A 254 -7.64 15.92 -12.76
CA TRP A 254 -8.51 16.68 -11.86
C TRP A 254 -7.70 17.48 -10.85
N GLY A 255 -8.13 18.73 -10.60
CA GLY A 255 -7.81 19.38 -9.34
C GLY A 255 -8.58 18.73 -8.19
N LEU A 256 -8.27 19.10 -6.94
CA LEU A 256 -8.87 18.50 -5.75
C LEU A 256 -10.40 18.68 -5.69
N GLU A 257 -10.90 19.87 -6.05
CA GLU A 257 -12.34 20.14 -6.07
C GLU A 257 -13.09 19.29 -7.09
N ALA A 258 -12.53 19.12 -8.30
CA ALA A 258 -13.10 18.25 -9.32
C ALA A 258 -13.12 16.78 -8.86
N ALA A 259 -12.06 16.32 -8.20
CA ALA A 259 -12.01 14.98 -7.63
C ALA A 259 -13.09 14.76 -6.55
N ARG A 260 -13.27 15.74 -5.65
CA ARG A 260 -14.35 15.69 -4.65
C ARG A 260 -15.72 15.60 -5.30
N LYS A 261 -16.03 16.45 -6.28
CA LYS A 261 -17.33 16.43 -6.99
C LYS A 261 -17.57 15.10 -7.73
N ALA A 262 -16.55 14.60 -8.42
CA ALA A 262 -16.65 13.37 -9.21
C ALA A 262 -16.83 12.10 -8.36
N LEU A 263 -16.30 12.09 -7.13
CA LEU A 263 -16.40 10.94 -6.22
C LEU A 263 -17.68 10.95 -5.38
N VAL A 264 -18.48 12.01 -5.38
CA VAL A 264 -19.79 12.03 -4.67
C VAL A 264 -20.66 10.89 -5.18
N PRO A 265 -21.13 9.98 -4.29
CA PRO A 265 -21.92 8.83 -4.72
C PRO A 265 -23.32 9.24 -5.17
N GLY A 266 -23.66 8.92 -6.43
CA GLY A 266 -24.99 9.10 -6.98
C GLY A 266 -26.03 8.12 -6.39
N PRO A 267 -27.32 8.31 -6.69
CA PRO A 267 -28.41 7.53 -6.09
C PRO A 267 -28.31 6.02 -6.38
N VAL A 268 -27.87 5.63 -7.58
CA VAL A 268 -27.70 4.22 -7.96
C VAL A 268 -26.63 3.53 -7.10
N ARG A 269 -25.48 4.20 -6.84
CA ARG A 269 -24.43 3.66 -5.97
C ARG A 269 -24.94 3.55 -4.53
N ARG A 270 -25.69 4.53 -4.04
CA ARG A 270 -26.29 4.50 -2.69
C ARG A 270 -27.26 3.33 -2.53
N ALA A 271 -28.09 3.07 -3.55
CA ALA A 271 -29.00 1.92 -3.52
C ALA A 271 -28.23 0.58 -3.53
N ARG A 272 -27.19 0.43 -4.35
CA ARG A 272 -26.33 -0.77 -4.35
C ARG A 272 -25.66 -1.03 -3.00
N ALA A 273 -25.28 0.01 -2.28
CA ALA A 273 -24.64 -0.11 -0.97
C ALA A 273 -25.52 -0.78 0.08
N LEU A 274 -26.84 -0.84 -0.10
CA LEU A 274 -27.74 -1.57 0.80
C LEU A 274 -27.42 -3.08 0.79
N LEU A 275 -27.00 -3.61 -0.37
CA LEU A 275 -26.76 -5.05 -0.58
C LEU A 275 -25.26 -5.41 -0.73
N ASP A 276 -24.40 -4.44 -1.09
CA ASP A 276 -22.99 -4.69 -1.35
C ASP A 276 -22.09 -3.99 -0.33
N SER A 277 -21.40 -4.79 0.50
CA SER A 277 -20.45 -4.30 1.51
C SER A 277 -19.25 -3.57 0.92
N LYS A 278 -18.83 -3.90 -0.32
CA LYS A 278 -17.75 -3.20 -1.02
C LYS A 278 -18.20 -1.81 -1.42
N GLU A 279 -19.42 -1.68 -1.90
CA GLU A 279 -19.98 -0.39 -2.26
C GLU A 279 -20.23 0.48 -1.03
N ARG A 280 -20.69 -0.10 0.10
CA ARG A 280 -20.77 0.63 1.40
C ARG A 280 -19.44 1.22 1.81
N LEU A 281 -18.36 0.41 1.74
CA LEU A 281 -17.00 0.87 2.06
C LEU A 281 -16.56 1.99 1.12
N ALA A 282 -16.82 1.84 -0.18
CA ALA A 282 -16.48 2.84 -1.18
C ALA A 282 -17.22 4.15 -0.96
N ILE A 283 -18.51 4.10 -0.60
CA ILE A 283 -19.29 5.30 -0.29
C ILE A 283 -18.78 5.98 0.97
N ALA A 284 -18.48 5.24 2.04
CA ALA A 284 -17.93 5.81 3.27
C ALA A 284 -16.61 6.56 2.98
N ARG A 285 -15.74 5.95 2.16
CA ARG A 285 -14.49 6.56 1.69
C ARG A 285 -14.76 7.87 0.91
N ASP A 286 -15.63 7.79 -0.10
CA ASP A 286 -15.86 8.89 -1.03
C ASP A 286 -16.51 10.09 -0.33
N LEU A 287 -17.42 9.86 0.62
CA LEU A 287 -18.00 10.91 1.45
C LEU A 287 -17.00 11.55 2.43
N ALA A 288 -16.07 10.77 2.95
CA ALA A 288 -15.04 11.27 3.86
C ALA A 288 -13.97 12.14 3.15
N LEU A 289 -13.90 12.14 1.81
CA LEU A 289 -12.87 12.87 1.07
C LEU A 289 -12.89 14.38 1.34
N GLY A 290 -14.07 14.99 1.35
CA GLY A 290 -14.23 16.41 1.60
C GLY A 290 -13.87 16.84 3.02
N LEU A 291 -14.04 15.94 3.99
CA LEU A 291 -13.65 16.18 5.39
C LEU A 291 -12.14 16.01 5.58
N ALA A 292 -11.55 15.04 4.88
CA ALA A 292 -10.12 14.76 4.97
C ALA A 292 -9.28 15.85 4.29
N PHE A 293 -9.78 16.42 3.20
CA PHE A 293 -9.11 17.46 2.42
C PHE A 293 -10.05 18.64 2.14
N PRO A 294 -10.29 19.51 3.12
CA PRO A 294 -11.19 20.67 2.96
C PRO A 294 -10.59 21.79 2.12
N GLN A 295 -9.27 21.77 1.89
CA GLN A 295 -8.55 22.83 1.18
C GLN A 295 -9.02 22.97 -0.27
N PRO A 296 -8.99 24.18 -0.86
CA PRO A 296 -9.46 24.43 -2.22
C PRO A 296 -8.57 23.78 -3.29
N THR A 297 -7.26 23.71 -3.04
CA THR A 297 -6.30 23.19 -3.99
C THR A 297 -5.56 21.96 -3.49
N LEU A 298 -4.99 21.19 -4.43
CA LEU A 298 -4.19 20.01 -4.13
C LEU A 298 -2.90 20.35 -3.37
N VAL A 299 -2.28 21.48 -3.74
CA VAL A 299 -1.04 21.97 -3.09
C VAL A 299 -1.31 22.35 -1.64
N GLU A 300 -2.36 23.13 -1.37
CA GLU A 300 -2.74 23.48 0.00
C GLU A 300 -3.11 22.25 0.85
N ALA A 301 -3.74 21.25 0.25
CA ALA A 301 -4.03 20.00 0.95
C ALA A 301 -2.75 19.23 1.29
N LEU A 302 -1.78 19.18 0.37
CA LEU A 302 -0.46 18.57 0.62
C LEU A 302 0.29 19.37 1.70
N ASP A 303 0.29 20.70 1.64
CA ASP A 303 0.93 21.54 2.65
C ASP A 303 0.34 21.32 4.06
N ALA A 304 -0.98 21.16 4.14
CA ALA A 304 -1.67 20.93 5.41
C ALA A 304 -1.52 19.51 5.97
N THR A 305 -1.33 18.49 5.11
CA THR A 305 -1.45 17.10 5.53
C THR A 305 -0.18 16.28 5.38
N ALA A 306 0.84 16.76 4.66
CA ALA A 306 2.10 16.06 4.41
C ALA A 306 3.30 17.03 4.48
N PRO A 307 3.67 17.55 5.66
CA PRO A 307 4.78 18.50 5.79
C PRO A 307 6.06 17.98 5.12
N GLY A 308 6.75 18.86 4.39
CA GLY A 308 7.99 18.50 3.67
C GLY A 308 7.80 17.69 2.38
N TRP A 309 6.57 17.56 1.89
CA TRP A 309 6.27 16.77 0.69
C TRP A 309 7.06 17.22 -0.55
N ARG A 310 7.39 18.52 -0.66
CA ARG A 310 8.16 19.06 -1.81
C ARG A 310 9.54 18.44 -1.88
N ASP A 311 10.25 18.37 -0.76
CA ASP A 311 11.60 17.79 -0.70
C ASP A 311 11.61 16.33 -1.18
N TRP A 312 10.55 15.57 -0.87
CA TRP A 312 10.43 14.18 -1.31
C TRP A 312 10.15 14.05 -2.80
N LEU A 313 9.33 14.96 -3.36
CA LEU A 313 8.99 14.93 -4.78
C LEU A 313 10.07 15.53 -5.68
N GLU A 314 10.97 16.36 -5.15
CA GLU A 314 12.12 16.91 -5.86
C GLU A 314 13.31 15.94 -5.91
N ARG A 315 13.53 15.18 -4.83
CA ARG A 315 14.62 14.18 -4.77
C ARG A 315 14.42 12.98 -5.71
N ALA A 316 13.20 12.73 -6.13
CA ALA A 316 12.82 11.64 -7.01
C ALA A 316 12.93 12.00 -8.51
N GLN A 317 13.46 13.17 -8.85
CA GLN A 317 13.76 13.61 -10.23
C GLN A 317 15.24 13.40 -10.52
#